data_1ce7578e1a0d97993c41499609296fc1
#
_entry.id   1ce7578e1a0d97993c41499609296fc1
#
_cell.length_a   1.000
_cell.length_b   1.000
_cell.length_c   1.000
_cell.angle_alpha   90.00
_cell.angle_beta   90.00
_cell.angle_gamma   90.00
#
_symmetry.space_group_name_H-M   'P 1'
#
loop_
_entity.id
_entity.type
_entity.pdbx_description
1 polymer ?
#
loop_
_entity_poly.entity_id
_entity_poly.type
_entity_poly.pdbx_seq_one_letter_code
_entity_poly.pdbx_strand_id
1 'polypeptide(L)'
;GRGGLRDVQLLGALAIAQLTDGMGGLRPDSPNAGPQMAYHRLLDIRTELHRIAGRPREQVRAQDADEMGASLRIGDRFDLARVISDSARTISYSIDVGLRTAGNALPRRGLSKLRRSPIRRPLDEGVVEHNGEIVLARNAIPSKDPGLILRVASASARTGLPISASTLSRLADYAPELREPWPAEALSDLLVLLGSGHHMIDPIEALDRTGLWGRLLPEWGAVRDLP
;
A
#
# COMPACT_ATOMS: atom_id res chain seq x y z
N GLY A 1 -8.82 -9.03 -12.88
CA GLY A 1 -8.23 -7.74 -12.54
C GLY A 1 -7.37 -7.88 -11.29
N ARG A 2 -6.51 -6.91 -11.02
CA ARG A 2 -5.72 -6.83 -9.77
C ARG A 2 -6.65 -6.60 -8.57
N GLY A 3 -6.25 -7.06 -7.38
CA GLY A 3 -7.00 -6.90 -6.14
C GLY A 3 -8.12 -7.93 -5.96
N GLY A 4 -8.08 -9.03 -6.68
CA GLY A 4 -9.08 -10.09 -6.62
C GLY A 4 -8.70 -11.25 -5.69
N LEU A 5 -9.65 -12.16 -5.49
CA LEU A 5 -9.49 -13.34 -4.61
C LEU A 5 -8.28 -14.22 -4.99
N ARG A 6 -7.93 -14.33 -6.28
CA ARG A 6 -6.77 -15.09 -6.76
C ARG A 6 -5.44 -14.50 -6.34
N ASP A 7 -5.36 -13.18 -6.18
CA ASP A 7 -4.13 -12.51 -5.78
C ASP A 7 -3.76 -12.85 -4.33
N VAL A 8 -4.76 -13.04 -3.46
CA VAL A 8 -4.53 -13.51 -2.08
C VAL A 8 -4.00 -14.94 -2.04
N GLN A 9 -4.51 -15.81 -2.92
CA GLN A 9 -4.00 -17.17 -3.04
C GLN A 9 -2.54 -17.19 -3.51
N LEU A 10 -2.19 -16.32 -4.46
CA LEU A 10 -0.82 -16.16 -4.93
C LEU A 10 0.09 -15.63 -3.80
N LEU A 11 -0.35 -14.61 -3.05
CA LEU A 11 0.39 -14.10 -1.90
C LEU A 11 0.63 -15.19 -0.86
N GLY A 12 -0.40 -16.00 -0.56
CA GLY A 12 -0.28 -17.15 0.33
C GLY A 12 0.73 -18.19 -0.16
N ALA A 13 0.74 -18.49 -1.45
CA ALA A 13 1.72 -19.42 -2.03
C ALA A 13 3.16 -18.86 -1.93
N LEU A 14 3.37 -17.58 -2.17
CA LEU A 14 4.67 -16.92 -2.00
C LEU A 14 5.13 -16.93 -0.53
N ALA A 15 4.21 -16.76 0.41
CA ALA A 15 4.51 -16.83 1.85
C ALA A 15 4.90 -18.26 2.28
N ILE A 16 4.18 -19.28 1.80
CA ILE A 16 4.52 -20.70 2.05
C ILE A 16 5.92 -21.03 1.47
N ALA A 17 6.25 -20.48 0.31
CA ALA A 17 7.58 -20.60 -0.29
C ALA A 17 8.66 -19.76 0.40
N GLN A 18 8.34 -19.04 1.48
CA GLN A 18 9.22 -18.15 2.24
C GLN A 18 9.86 -17.04 1.40
N LEU A 19 9.20 -16.63 0.33
CA LEU A 19 9.66 -15.55 -0.55
C LEU A 19 9.13 -14.17 -0.13
N THR A 20 8.08 -14.12 0.68
CA THR A 20 7.50 -12.91 1.28
C THR A 20 6.75 -13.28 2.56
N ASP A 21 6.33 -12.28 3.34
CA ASP A 21 5.37 -12.50 4.42
C ASP A 21 3.93 -12.59 3.86
N GLY A 22 3.01 -13.16 4.64
CA GLY A 22 1.59 -13.29 4.27
C GLY A 22 0.81 -11.97 4.31
N MET A 23 1.42 -10.90 4.84
CA MET A 23 0.80 -9.56 4.94
C MET A 23 1.13 -8.68 3.73
N GLY A 24 2.11 -9.08 2.88
CA GLY A 24 2.54 -8.26 1.75
C GLY A 24 3.02 -6.86 2.18
N GLY A 25 3.79 -6.78 3.26
CA GLY A 25 4.30 -5.53 3.80
C GLY A 25 3.29 -4.70 4.61
N LEU A 26 2.05 -5.16 4.78
CA LEU A 26 1.09 -4.57 5.70
C LEU A 26 1.44 -4.95 7.15
N ARG A 27 1.14 -4.06 8.08
CA ARG A 27 1.35 -4.28 9.51
C ARG A 27 0.12 -4.96 10.11
N PRO A 28 0.27 -5.76 11.20
CA PRO A 28 -0.87 -6.35 11.92
C PRO A 28 -1.84 -5.30 12.48
N ASP A 29 -1.32 -4.13 12.85
CA ASP A 29 -2.05 -2.97 13.36
C ASP A 29 -2.50 -1.99 12.25
N SER A 30 -2.36 -2.38 10.99
CA SER A 30 -2.81 -1.57 9.86
C SER A 30 -4.32 -1.30 9.96
N PRO A 31 -4.76 -0.04 9.70
CA PRO A 31 -6.18 0.32 9.76
C PRO A 31 -7.05 -0.48 8.78
N ASN A 32 -6.45 -1.16 7.82
CA ASN A 32 -7.14 -1.93 6.78
C ASN A 32 -7.13 -3.46 7.03
N ALA A 33 -6.74 -3.91 8.22
CA ALA A 33 -6.87 -5.29 8.71
C ALA A 33 -6.24 -6.41 7.84
N GLY A 34 -5.41 -6.07 6.85
CA GLY A 34 -4.64 -7.02 6.05
C GLY A 34 -5.38 -7.77 4.94
N PRO A 35 -4.63 -8.47 4.06
CA PRO A 35 -5.17 -9.09 2.86
C PRO A 35 -6.13 -10.25 3.13
N GLN A 36 -5.99 -10.98 4.22
CA GLN A 36 -6.90 -12.08 4.59
C GLN A 36 -8.29 -11.55 4.97
N MET A 37 -8.37 -10.47 5.74
CA MET A 37 -9.64 -9.85 6.07
C MET A 37 -10.33 -9.30 4.81
N ALA A 38 -9.57 -8.65 3.93
CA ALA A 38 -10.06 -8.16 2.64
C ALA A 38 -10.58 -9.33 1.77
N TYR A 39 -9.88 -10.47 1.76
CA TYR A 39 -10.31 -11.68 1.07
C TYR A 39 -11.67 -12.18 1.59
N HIS A 40 -11.83 -12.31 2.90
CA HIS A 40 -13.09 -12.78 3.49
C HIS A 40 -14.24 -11.82 3.17
N ARG A 41 -14.02 -10.52 3.27
CA ARG A 41 -15.03 -9.51 2.90
C ARG A 41 -15.49 -9.64 1.44
N LEU A 42 -14.54 -9.78 0.51
CA LEU A 42 -14.89 -9.98 -0.90
C LEU A 42 -15.57 -11.32 -1.16
N LEU A 43 -15.22 -12.37 -0.42
CA LEU A 43 -15.87 -13.68 -0.52
C LEU A 43 -17.31 -13.63 -0.01
N ASP A 44 -17.55 -12.97 1.12
CA ASP A 44 -18.90 -12.78 1.68
C ASP A 44 -19.78 -11.97 0.73
N ILE A 45 -19.26 -10.86 0.18
CA ILE A 45 -19.97 -10.03 -0.80
C ILE A 45 -20.30 -10.84 -2.06
N ARG A 46 -19.38 -11.65 -2.56
CA ARG A 46 -19.61 -12.51 -3.72
C ARG A 46 -20.67 -13.59 -3.44
N THR A 47 -20.63 -14.20 -2.28
CA THR A 47 -21.61 -15.20 -1.85
C THR A 47 -23.00 -14.60 -1.79
N GLU A 48 -23.14 -13.41 -1.20
CA GLU A 48 -24.41 -12.69 -1.10
C GLU A 48 -24.92 -12.25 -2.47
N LEU A 49 -24.03 -11.80 -3.36
CA LEU A 49 -24.39 -11.47 -4.75
C LEU A 49 -24.98 -12.68 -5.47
N HIS A 50 -24.40 -13.87 -5.30
CA HIS A 50 -24.93 -15.10 -5.90
C HIS A 50 -26.26 -15.51 -5.30
N ARG A 51 -26.44 -15.31 -3.97
CA ARG A 51 -27.71 -15.60 -3.27
C ARG A 51 -28.84 -14.73 -3.81
N ILE A 52 -28.65 -13.43 -3.90
CA ILE A 52 -29.67 -12.48 -4.40
C ILE A 52 -29.93 -12.68 -5.90
N ALA A 53 -28.87 -12.90 -6.68
CA ALA A 53 -29.00 -13.08 -8.12
C ALA A 53 -29.60 -14.45 -8.53
N GLY A 54 -29.63 -15.44 -7.63
CA GLY A 54 -30.03 -16.82 -7.91
C GLY A 54 -29.15 -17.55 -8.92
N ARG A 55 -28.00 -16.96 -9.30
CA ARG A 55 -27.03 -17.50 -10.27
C ARG A 55 -25.66 -16.89 -10.08
N PRO A 56 -24.59 -17.54 -10.56
CA PRO A 56 -23.26 -16.94 -10.58
C PRO A 56 -23.25 -15.60 -11.33
N ARG A 57 -22.77 -14.55 -10.67
CA ARG A 57 -22.62 -13.21 -11.22
C ARG A 57 -21.37 -12.55 -10.63
N GLU A 58 -20.67 -11.76 -11.45
CA GLU A 58 -19.46 -11.05 -11.05
C GLU A 58 -19.65 -9.53 -10.94
N GLN A 59 -20.83 -9.02 -11.27
CA GLN A 59 -21.14 -7.58 -11.23
C GLN A 59 -22.28 -7.31 -10.27
N VAL A 60 -22.05 -6.39 -9.31
CA VAL A 60 -23.05 -5.84 -8.43
C VAL A 60 -23.86 -4.80 -9.22
N ARG A 61 -25.18 -4.96 -9.27
CA ARG A 61 -26.08 -3.94 -9.85
C ARG A 61 -26.51 -2.98 -8.76
N ALA A 62 -26.74 -1.72 -9.14
CA ALA A 62 -27.16 -0.69 -8.21
C ALA A 62 -28.43 -1.07 -7.43
N GLN A 63 -29.39 -1.75 -8.09
CA GLN A 63 -30.64 -2.22 -7.49
C GLN A 63 -30.44 -3.32 -6.42
N ASP A 64 -29.36 -4.12 -6.54
CA ASP A 64 -29.08 -5.21 -5.60
C ASP A 64 -28.17 -4.72 -4.45
N ALA A 65 -27.48 -3.60 -4.64
CA ALA A 65 -26.41 -3.13 -3.76
C ALA A 65 -26.90 -2.74 -2.36
N ASP A 66 -28.07 -2.09 -2.24
CA ASP A 66 -28.63 -1.69 -0.95
C ASP A 66 -29.07 -2.93 -0.15
N GLU A 67 -29.72 -3.91 -0.81
CA GLU A 67 -30.11 -5.17 -0.19
C GLU A 67 -28.88 -5.94 0.30
N MET A 68 -27.83 -6.01 -0.53
CA MET A 68 -26.57 -6.63 -0.17
C MET A 68 -25.90 -5.95 1.03
N GLY A 69 -25.82 -4.63 1.02
CA GLY A 69 -25.25 -3.83 2.10
C GLY A 69 -25.96 -4.05 3.43
N ALA A 70 -27.29 -4.06 3.41
CA ALA A 70 -28.11 -4.32 4.59
C ALA A 70 -27.95 -5.76 5.09
N SER A 71 -28.01 -6.75 4.20
CA SER A 71 -27.86 -8.17 4.55
C SER A 71 -26.50 -8.47 5.19
N LEU A 72 -25.43 -7.89 4.66
CA LEU A 72 -24.06 -8.04 5.18
C LEU A 72 -23.77 -7.13 6.38
N ARG A 73 -24.72 -6.29 6.80
CA ARG A 73 -24.57 -5.29 7.88
C ARG A 73 -23.44 -4.30 7.61
N ILE A 74 -23.22 -3.97 6.35
CA ILE A 74 -22.21 -3.00 5.92
C ILE A 74 -22.81 -1.59 5.93
N GLY A 75 -24.06 -1.42 5.48
CA GLY A 75 -24.75 -0.15 5.32
C GLY A 75 -25.50 -0.06 3.99
N ASP A 76 -25.44 1.09 3.35
CA ASP A 76 -26.06 1.32 2.04
C ASP A 76 -25.14 0.89 0.86
N ARG A 77 -25.61 1.15 -0.37
CA ARG A 77 -24.84 0.87 -1.59
C ARG A 77 -23.49 1.57 -1.66
N PHE A 78 -23.38 2.77 -1.06
CA PHE A 78 -22.13 3.54 -1.06
C PHE A 78 -21.13 2.94 -0.07
N ASP A 79 -21.61 2.52 1.10
CA ASP A 79 -20.80 1.81 2.08
C ASP A 79 -20.29 0.46 1.53
N LEU A 80 -21.16 -0.26 0.82
CA LEU A 80 -20.80 -1.48 0.12
C LEU A 80 -19.70 -1.22 -0.93
N ALA A 81 -19.84 -0.17 -1.74
CA ALA A 81 -18.85 0.21 -2.75
C ALA A 81 -17.50 0.57 -2.11
N ARG A 82 -17.51 1.30 -0.98
CA ARG A 82 -16.29 1.62 -0.20
C ARG A 82 -15.58 0.35 0.29
N VAL A 83 -16.33 -0.59 0.87
CA VAL A 83 -15.77 -1.85 1.38
C VAL A 83 -15.17 -2.68 0.26
N ILE A 84 -15.82 -2.75 -0.91
CA ILE A 84 -15.29 -3.44 -2.09
C ILE A 84 -13.99 -2.78 -2.56
N SER A 85 -14.00 -1.46 -2.72
CA SER A 85 -12.86 -0.69 -3.18
C SER A 85 -11.67 -0.81 -2.24
N ASP A 86 -11.89 -0.62 -0.94
CA ASP A 86 -10.84 -0.75 0.10
C ASP A 86 -10.23 -2.15 0.13
N SER A 87 -11.09 -3.19 0.09
CA SER A 87 -10.63 -4.57 0.07
C SER A 87 -9.80 -4.88 -1.18
N ALA A 88 -10.24 -4.44 -2.36
CA ALA A 88 -9.51 -4.65 -3.60
C ALA A 88 -8.15 -3.91 -3.61
N ARG A 89 -8.09 -2.68 -3.11
CA ARG A 89 -6.84 -1.91 -2.98
C ARG A 89 -5.88 -2.55 -1.98
N THR A 90 -6.40 -3.03 -0.83
CA THR A 90 -5.59 -3.75 0.17
C THR A 90 -4.92 -4.98 -0.44
N ILE A 91 -5.67 -5.79 -1.19
CA ILE A 91 -5.15 -6.98 -1.86
C ILE A 91 -4.14 -6.59 -2.95
N SER A 92 -4.47 -5.58 -3.78
CA SER A 92 -3.60 -5.12 -4.86
C SER A 92 -2.25 -4.64 -4.33
N TYR A 93 -2.27 -3.82 -3.29
CA TYR A 93 -1.05 -3.36 -2.63
C TYR A 93 -0.22 -4.53 -2.07
N SER A 94 -0.86 -5.45 -1.34
CA SER A 94 -0.17 -6.57 -0.71
C SER A 94 0.48 -7.50 -1.73
N ILE A 95 -0.18 -7.80 -2.86
CA ILE A 95 0.41 -8.64 -3.90
C ILE A 95 1.55 -7.93 -4.63
N ASP A 96 1.44 -6.63 -4.89
CA ASP A 96 2.50 -5.87 -5.55
C ASP A 96 3.77 -5.81 -4.66
N VAL A 97 3.62 -5.59 -3.36
CA VAL A 97 4.74 -5.66 -2.39
C VAL A 97 5.29 -7.08 -2.31
N GLY A 98 4.43 -8.08 -2.19
CA GLY A 98 4.83 -9.49 -2.10
C GLY A 98 5.63 -9.95 -3.32
N LEU A 99 5.18 -9.59 -4.53
CA LEU A 99 5.89 -9.93 -5.77
C LEU A 99 7.25 -9.24 -5.88
N ARG A 100 7.35 -7.96 -5.49
CA ARG A 100 8.64 -7.26 -5.46
C ARG A 100 9.61 -7.90 -4.46
N THR A 101 9.12 -8.18 -3.25
CA THR A 101 9.92 -8.84 -2.21
C THR A 101 10.41 -10.21 -2.67
N ALA A 102 9.52 -11.02 -3.24
CA ALA A 102 9.86 -12.33 -3.80
C ALA A 102 10.88 -12.20 -4.96
N GLY A 103 10.68 -11.23 -5.86
CA GLY A 103 11.60 -10.97 -6.96
C GLY A 103 13.00 -10.57 -6.50
N ASN A 104 13.10 -9.83 -5.39
CA ASN A 104 14.38 -9.44 -4.80
C ASN A 104 15.05 -10.58 -4.02
N ALA A 105 14.27 -11.52 -3.47
CA ALA A 105 14.78 -12.68 -2.74
C ALA A 105 15.30 -13.80 -3.66
N LEU A 106 14.79 -13.88 -4.90
CA LEU A 106 15.21 -14.91 -5.85
C LEU A 106 16.64 -14.69 -6.36
N PRO A 107 17.48 -15.75 -6.42
CA PRO A 107 18.82 -15.63 -6.97
C PRO A 107 18.74 -15.27 -8.45
N ARG A 108 19.41 -14.20 -8.83
CA ARG A 108 19.54 -13.79 -10.22
C ARG A 108 20.39 -14.82 -10.98
N ARG A 109 19.79 -15.55 -11.94
CA ARG A 109 20.47 -16.53 -12.78
C ARG A 109 21.27 -15.85 -13.89
N GLY A 110 22.46 -16.40 -14.22
CA GLY A 110 23.29 -16.00 -15.36
C GLY A 110 24.42 -15.03 -15.02
N LEU A 111 24.97 -14.35 -16.03
CA LEU A 111 26.14 -13.44 -15.95
C LEU A 111 25.96 -12.24 -15.00
N SER A 112 24.77 -12.07 -14.42
CA SER A 112 24.50 -11.06 -13.40
C SER A 112 25.31 -11.26 -12.08
N LYS A 113 25.88 -12.45 -11.85
CA LYS A 113 26.82 -12.68 -10.73
C LYS A 113 28.11 -11.89 -10.86
N LEU A 114 28.47 -11.44 -12.06
CA LEU A 114 29.64 -10.60 -12.34
C LEU A 114 29.36 -9.09 -12.22
N ARG A 115 28.10 -8.69 -12.08
CA ARG A 115 27.76 -7.29 -11.80
C ARG A 115 28.07 -6.95 -10.35
N ARG A 116 28.78 -5.85 -10.15
CA ARG A 116 29.02 -5.24 -8.82
C ARG A 116 27.73 -5.20 -8.01
N SER A 117 27.86 -5.38 -6.68
CA SER A 117 26.75 -5.19 -5.74
C SER A 117 25.96 -3.93 -6.11
N PRO A 118 24.61 -3.97 -6.07
CA PRO A 118 23.81 -2.83 -6.44
C PRO A 118 24.26 -1.58 -5.67
N ILE A 119 24.69 -0.57 -6.41
CA ILE A 119 25.16 0.68 -5.84
C ILE A 119 23.95 1.38 -5.23
N ARG A 120 24.05 1.83 -3.99
CA ARG A 120 23.08 2.73 -3.39
C ARG A 120 23.28 4.12 -4.01
N ARG A 121 22.28 4.59 -4.74
CA ARG A 121 22.32 5.90 -5.38
C ARG A 121 21.62 6.93 -4.48
N PRO A 122 22.32 7.96 -3.99
CA PRO A 122 21.70 9.05 -3.25
C PRO A 122 20.63 9.75 -4.07
N LEU A 123 19.47 10.00 -3.48
CA LEU A 123 18.37 10.75 -4.09
C LEU A 123 18.08 12.03 -3.34
N ASP A 124 18.17 11.95 -2.00
CA ASP A 124 17.93 13.08 -1.10
C ASP A 124 18.59 12.79 0.26
N GLU A 125 18.52 13.71 1.20
CA GLU A 125 19.05 13.52 2.56
C GLU A 125 18.34 12.34 3.24
N GLY A 126 19.11 11.33 3.63
CA GLY A 126 18.59 10.12 4.25
C GLY A 126 17.83 9.17 3.31
N VAL A 127 17.74 9.48 2.00
CA VAL A 127 16.97 8.72 1.01
C VAL A 127 17.85 8.27 -0.15
N VAL A 128 17.84 6.97 -0.46
CA VAL A 128 18.64 6.41 -1.55
C VAL A 128 17.83 5.41 -2.38
N GLU A 129 18.21 5.24 -3.64
CA GLU A 129 17.77 4.14 -4.47
C GLU A 129 18.61 2.89 -4.19
N HIS A 130 17.96 1.73 -4.05
CA HIS A 130 18.64 0.45 -3.95
C HIS A 130 17.73 -0.67 -4.49
N ASN A 131 18.25 -1.45 -5.43
CA ASN A 131 17.52 -2.55 -6.11
C ASN A 131 16.21 -2.11 -6.78
N GLY A 132 16.12 -0.88 -7.29
CA GLY A 132 14.92 -0.37 -7.91
C GLY A 132 13.82 0.05 -6.92
N GLU A 133 14.17 0.25 -5.67
CA GLU A 133 13.27 0.74 -4.62
C GLU A 133 13.87 1.94 -3.89
N ILE A 134 12.99 2.79 -3.33
CA ILE A 134 13.37 3.85 -2.41
C ILE A 134 13.62 3.23 -1.03
N VAL A 135 14.82 3.41 -0.50
CA VAL A 135 15.20 2.93 0.82
C VAL A 135 15.86 4.04 1.64
N LEU A 136 15.86 3.87 2.96
CA LEU A 136 16.58 4.78 3.85
C LEU A 136 18.09 4.59 3.72
N ALA A 137 18.83 5.68 3.73
CA ALA A 137 20.28 5.65 3.85
C ALA A 137 20.70 4.97 5.17
N ARG A 138 21.91 4.41 5.21
CA ARG A 138 22.40 3.69 6.40
C ARG A 138 22.49 4.59 7.64
N ASN A 139 22.82 5.86 7.45
CA ASN A 139 22.93 6.88 8.48
C ASN A 139 21.61 7.63 8.77
N ALA A 140 20.51 7.32 8.06
CA ALA A 140 19.23 7.93 8.34
C ALA A 140 18.69 7.45 9.69
N ILE A 141 18.26 8.40 10.51
CA ILE A 141 17.70 8.17 11.85
C ILE A 141 16.27 8.71 11.85
N PRO A 142 15.26 7.88 11.51
CA PRO A 142 13.86 8.34 11.39
C PRO A 142 13.35 9.07 12.62
N SER A 143 13.75 8.66 13.83
CA SER A 143 13.30 9.26 15.08
C SER A 143 13.79 10.72 15.30
N LYS A 144 14.73 11.19 14.50
CA LYS A 144 15.27 12.57 14.58
C LYS A 144 14.84 13.44 13.40
N ASP A 145 14.13 12.90 12.43
CA ASP A 145 13.78 13.58 11.19
C ASP A 145 12.27 13.47 10.90
N PRO A 146 11.47 14.41 11.39
CA PRO A 146 10.02 14.40 11.18
C PRO A 146 9.62 14.62 9.70
N GLY A 147 10.48 15.24 8.88
CA GLY A 147 10.24 15.46 7.44
C GLY A 147 10.52 14.24 6.57
N LEU A 148 11.17 13.21 7.11
CA LEU A 148 11.66 12.08 6.33
C LEU A 148 10.55 11.31 5.59
N ILE A 149 9.34 11.24 6.15
CA ILE A 149 8.19 10.57 5.50
C ILE A 149 7.88 11.26 4.17
N LEU A 150 7.74 12.58 4.16
CA LEU A 150 7.42 13.36 2.96
C LEU A 150 8.58 13.35 1.97
N ARG A 151 9.82 13.40 2.43
CA ARG A 151 11.02 13.32 1.59
C ARG A 151 11.12 11.97 0.86
N VAL A 152 10.83 10.86 1.53
CA VAL A 152 10.76 9.53 0.92
C VAL A 152 9.65 9.46 -0.12
N ALA A 153 8.46 9.99 0.18
CA ALA A 153 7.33 10.02 -0.76
C ALA A 153 7.60 10.90 -1.98
N SER A 154 8.18 12.09 -1.76
CA SER A 154 8.61 13.02 -2.82
C SER A 154 9.65 12.37 -3.74
N ALA A 155 10.65 11.69 -3.18
CA ALA A 155 11.65 10.94 -3.96
C ALA A 155 11.02 9.82 -4.79
N SER A 156 10.05 9.08 -4.23
CA SER A 156 9.29 8.05 -4.93
C SER A 156 8.51 8.65 -6.11
N ALA A 157 7.78 9.73 -5.89
CA ALA A 157 7.00 10.40 -6.94
C ALA A 157 7.88 10.96 -8.06
N ARG A 158 9.04 11.56 -7.73
CA ARG A 158 10.00 12.08 -8.72
C ARG A 158 10.64 11.01 -9.58
N THR A 159 10.90 9.83 -9.01
CA THR A 159 11.65 8.76 -9.70
C THR A 159 10.74 7.70 -10.30
N GLY A 160 9.48 7.62 -9.88
CA GLY A 160 8.58 6.51 -10.21
C GLY A 160 8.96 5.18 -9.55
N LEU A 161 9.90 5.20 -8.59
CA LEU A 161 10.33 4.00 -7.89
C LEU A 161 9.46 3.74 -6.64
N PRO A 162 9.05 2.50 -6.39
CA PRO A 162 8.27 2.16 -5.21
C PRO A 162 9.09 2.30 -3.93
N ILE A 163 8.43 2.65 -2.83
CA ILE A 163 9.04 2.64 -1.50
C ILE A 163 9.11 1.20 -1.00
N SER A 164 10.26 0.80 -0.45
CA SER A 164 10.41 -0.56 0.08
C SER A 164 9.56 -0.76 1.34
N ALA A 165 9.04 -1.98 1.53
CA ALA A 165 8.26 -2.34 2.71
C ALA A 165 9.04 -2.12 4.02
N SER A 166 10.33 -2.42 4.03
CA SER A 166 11.21 -2.20 5.19
C SER A 166 11.38 -0.72 5.53
N THR A 167 11.42 0.15 4.52
CA THR A 167 11.45 1.61 4.74
C THR A 167 10.16 2.10 5.37
N LEU A 168 9.00 1.70 4.81
CA LEU A 168 7.69 2.07 5.34
C LEU A 168 7.51 1.58 6.79
N SER A 169 7.89 0.35 7.09
CA SER A 169 7.84 -0.19 8.46
C SER A 169 8.71 0.62 9.42
N ARG A 170 9.96 0.92 9.05
CA ARG A 170 10.86 1.73 9.89
C ARG A 170 10.33 3.15 10.12
N LEU A 171 9.73 3.77 9.10
CA LEU A 171 9.11 5.09 9.25
C LEU A 171 7.89 5.02 10.17
N ALA A 172 7.05 3.99 10.03
CA ALA A 172 5.88 3.81 10.87
C ALA A 172 6.25 3.57 12.35
N ASP A 173 7.34 2.83 12.59
CA ASP A 173 7.81 2.52 13.94
C ASP A 173 8.51 3.70 14.62
N TYR A 174 9.27 4.49 13.88
CA TYR A 174 10.24 5.41 14.50
C TYR A 174 10.10 6.87 14.09
N ALA A 175 9.41 7.21 12.99
CA ALA A 175 9.30 8.60 12.58
C ALA A 175 8.37 9.36 13.55
N PRO A 176 8.81 10.53 14.08
CA PRO A 176 7.98 11.35 14.95
C PRO A 176 6.86 12.01 14.15
N GLU A 177 5.87 12.55 14.85
CA GLU A 177 4.84 13.38 14.25
C GLU A 177 5.44 14.68 13.70
N LEU A 178 4.96 15.07 12.53
CA LEU A 178 5.28 16.34 11.92
C LEU A 178 4.38 17.43 12.56
N ARG A 179 4.97 18.21 13.48
CA ARG A 179 4.24 19.24 14.24
C ARG A 179 4.06 20.50 13.44
N GLU A 180 2.96 21.18 13.63
CA GLU A 180 2.69 22.51 13.09
C GLU A 180 3.45 23.61 13.87
N PRO A 181 3.92 24.68 13.19
CA PRO A 181 3.93 24.81 11.72
C PRO A 181 4.95 23.86 11.08
N TRP A 182 4.57 23.26 9.96
CA TRP A 182 5.47 22.35 9.25
C TRP A 182 6.72 23.07 8.74
N PRO A 183 7.90 22.46 8.82
CA PRO A 183 9.11 23.00 8.22
C PRO A 183 8.94 23.27 6.72
N ALA A 184 9.57 24.33 6.21
CA ALA A 184 9.46 24.71 4.80
C ALA A 184 9.89 23.59 3.84
N GLU A 185 10.89 22.79 4.23
CA GLU A 185 11.35 21.63 3.47
C GLU A 185 10.27 20.54 3.37
N ALA A 186 9.57 20.23 4.48
CA ALA A 186 8.49 19.28 4.48
C ALA A 186 7.31 19.73 3.60
N LEU A 187 6.98 21.03 3.63
CA LEU A 187 5.97 21.62 2.74
C LEU A 187 6.41 21.54 1.27
N SER A 188 7.69 21.79 0.98
CA SER A 188 8.25 21.66 -0.36
C SER A 188 8.13 20.22 -0.86
N ASP A 189 8.45 19.23 -0.03
CA ASP A 189 8.31 17.81 -0.37
C ASP A 189 6.86 17.41 -0.63
N LEU A 190 5.92 17.93 0.18
CA LEU A 190 4.49 17.72 -0.06
C LEU A 190 4.05 18.32 -1.41
N LEU A 191 4.49 19.52 -1.73
CA LEU A 191 4.16 20.18 -3.01
C LEU A 191 4.74 19.40 -4.21
N VAL A 192 5.96 18.88 -4.10
CA VAL A 192 6.56 18.02 -5.13
C VAL A 192 5.76 16.73 -5.29
N LEU A 193 5.38 16.08 -4.18
CA LEU A 193 4.54 14.87 -4.20
C LEU A 193 3.21 15.12 -4.92
N LEU A 194 2.46 16.13 -4.48
CA LEU A 194 1.14 16.45 -5.06
C LEU A 194 1.23 16.98 -6.49
N GLY A 195 2.31 17.68 -6.84
CA GLY A 195 2.55 18.17 -8.19
C GLY A 195 3.01 17.11 -9.19
N SER A 196 3.29 15.87 -8.76
CA SER A 196 3.81 14.79 -9.62
C SER A 196 2.75 14.08 -10.46
N GLY A 197 1.52 14.60 -10.51
CA GLY A 197 0.43 14.01 -11.29
C GLY A 197 0.12 12.57 -10.84
N HIS A 198 -0.02 11.64 -11.77
CA HIS A 198 -0.34 10.25 -11.43
C HIS A 198 0.79 9.53 -10.65
N HIS A 199 2.03 10.01 -10.72
CA HIS A 199 3.13 9.44 -9.93
C HIS A 199 2.99 9.62 -8.41
N MET A 200 2.09 10.50 -7.94
CA MET A 200 1.78 10.63 -6.52
C MET A 200 0.95 9.47 -5.96
N ILE A 201 0.24 8.72 -6.83
CA ILE A 201 -0.74 7.70 -6.41
C ILE A 201 -0.06 6.59 -5.62
N ASP A 202 0.99 5.99 -6.17
CA ASP A 202 1.68 4.85 -5.56
C ASP A 202 2.31 5.19 -4.18
N PRO A 203 3.08 6.30 -4.01
CA PRO A 203 3.61 6.66 -2.70
C PRO A 203 2.51 7.04 -1.70
N ILE A 204 1.44 7.74 -2.09
CA ILE A 204 0.34 8.03 -1.18
C ILE A 204 -0.38 6.75 -0.75
N GLU A 205 -0.67 5.84 -1.67
CA GLU A 205 -1.27 4.54 -1.35
C GLU A 205 -0.37 3.74 -0.39
N ALA A 206 0.94 3.73 -0.62
CA ALA A 206 1.90 3.05 0.27
C ALA A 206 1.91 3.66 1.68
N LEU A 207 1.90 4.98 1.81
CA LEU A 207 1.81 5.66 3.09
C LEU A 207 0.46 5.44 3.78
N ASP A 208 -0.64 5.44 3.02
CA ASP A 208 -1.99 5.22 3.56
C ASP A 208 -2.13 3.79 4.09
N ARG A 209 -1.69 2.78 3.32
CA ARG A 209 -1.75 1.38 3.70
C ARG A 209 -0.88 1.03 4.92
N THR A 210 0.12 1.84 5.22
CA THR A 210 0.98 1.68 6.40
C THR A 210 0.62 2.63 7.55
N GLY A 211 -0.45 3.40 7.42
CA GLY A 211 -0.95 4.34 8.43
C GLY A 211 -0.19 5.66 8.52
N LEU A 212 0.85 5.83 7.68
CA LEU A 212 1.69 7.04 7.71
C LEU A 212 0.98 8.27 7.14
N TRP A 213 0.16 8.08 6.10
CA TRP A 213 -0.56 9.20 5.48
C TRP A 213 -1.61 9.81 6.42
N GLY A 214 -2.35 8.98 7.15
CA GLY A 214 -3.32 9.44 8.15
C GLY A 214 -2.68 10.14 9.36
N ARG A 215 -1.38 9.90 9.63
CA ARG A 215 -0.63 10.66 10.66
C ARG A 215 -0.28 12.06 10.18
N LEU A 216 -0.05 12.25 8.87
CA LEU A 216 0.23 13.54 8.26
C LEU A 216 -1.04 14.36 8.03
N LEU A 217 -2.12 13.70 7.59
CA LEU A 217 -3.40 14.29 7.23
C LEU A 217 -4.54 13.47 7.84
N PRO A 218 -4.91 13.72 9.11
CA PRO A 218 -5.94 12.95 9.81
C PRO A 218 -7.31 12.93 9.11
N GLU A 219 -7.67 14.00 8.39
CA GLU A 219 -8.92 14.15 7.66
C GLU A 219 -9.00 13.22 6.43
N TRP A 220 -7.88 12.67 5.98
CA TRP A 220 -7.80 11.77 4.83
C TRP A 220 -8.73 10.57 4.96
N GLY A 221 -8.86 10.03 6.18
CA GLY A 221 -9.75 8.90 6.46
C GLY A 221 -11.22 9.13 6.09
N ALA A 222 -11.67 10.39 6.09
CA ALA A 222 -13.04 10.75 5.75
C ALA A 222 -13.29 10.80 4.22
N VAL A 223 -12.24 10.98 3.41
CA VAL A 223 -12.39 11.22 1.96
C VAL A 223 -11.79 10.12 1.07
N ARG A 224 -10.85 9.35 1.57
CA ARG A 224 -10.08 8.37 0.78
C ARG A 224 -10.92 7.31 0.06
N ASP A 225 -12.07 6.94 0.61
CA ASP A 225 -12.94 5.88 0.11
C ASP A 225 -14.26 6.44 -0.43
N LEU A 226 -14.34 7.76 -0.68
CA LEU A 226 -15.50 8.35 -1.34
C LEU A 226 -15.59 7.83 -2.79
N PRO A 227 -16.80 7.49 -3.25
CA PRO A 227 -17.06 7.00 -4.60
C PRO A 227 -16.83 8.08 -5.66
#